data_b961c0d4d2280c1487896745171cadb7
#
_entry.id   b961c0d4d2280c1487896745171cadb7
#
_cell.length_a   1.000
_cell.length_b   1.000
_cell.length_c   1.000
_cell.angle_alpha   90.00
_cell.angle_beta   90.00
_cell.angle_gamma   90.00
#
_symmetry.space_group_name_H-M   'P 1'
#
loop_
_entity.id
_entity.type
_entity.pdbx_description
1 polymer ?
#
loop_
_entity_poly.entity_id
_entity_poly.type
_entity_poly.pdbx_seq_one_letter_code
_entity_poly.pdbx_strand_id
1 'polypeptide(L)'
;MFIRQLNYLIALDKHRHFGRAAEACHVSQPALSNGIRELERELGITIVRRNRSFQGITPEGERVIQWVRQMLTSLEGLRQEAGLIRSVPKGHLAIGVIPTAGHAASLLSAQYREILPQLSMEVAALSTPEILKRLKSQDIQLGILYDRSVAGADYDVLP
;
A
#
# COMPACT_ATOMS: atom_id res chain seq x y z
N MET A 1 -14.97 13.46 -12.53
CA MET A 1 -14.11 12.31 -12.13
C MET A 1 -14.32 11.99 -10.66
N PHE A 2 -14.63 10.72 -10.34
CA PHE A 2 -14.87 10.28 -8.97
C PHE A 2 -13.86 9.20 -8.59
N ILE A 3 -13.42 9.16 -7.34
CA ILE A 3 -12.45 8.17 -6.82
C ILE A 3 -12.91 6.72 -7.12
N ARG A 4 -14.23 6.44 -7.05
CA ARG A 4 -14.77 5.12 -7.38
C ARG A 4 -14.48 4.69 -8.81
N GLN A 5 -14.49 5.61 -9.79
CA GLN A 5 -14.17 5.32 -11.18
C GLN A 5 -12.70 4.94 -11.36
N LEU A 6 -11.80 5.58 -10.60
CA LEU A 6 -10.38 5.24 -10.56
C LEU A 6 -10.18 3.83 -9.98
N ASN A 7 -10.89 3.50 -8.89
CA ASN A 7 -10.85 2.15 -8.32
C ASN A 7 -11.39 1.08 -9.29
N TYR A 8 -12.43 1.39 -10.05
CA TYR A 8 -12.95 0.48 -11.08
C TYR A 8 -11.92 0.21 -12.18
N LEU A 9 -11.20 1.24 -12.59
CA LEU A 9 -10.14 1.12 -13.60
C LEU A 9 -9.00 0.23 -13.09
N ILE A 10 -8.53 0.44 -11.85
CA ILE A 10 -7.49 -0.39 -11.24
C ILE A 10 -7.95 -1.84 -11.05
N ALA A 11 -9.19 -2.06 -10.61
CA ALA A 11 -9.75 -3.40 -10.50
C ALA A 11 -9.83 -4.10 -11.87
N LEU A 12 -10.24 -3.39 -12.92
CA LEU A 12 -10.28 -3.95 -14.27
C LEU A 12 -8.88 -4.27 -14.80
N ASP A 13 -7.91 -3.40 -14.55
CA ASP A 13 -6.51 -3.65 -14.92
C ASP A 13 -5.96 -4.90 -14.22
N LYS A 14 -6.24 -5.08 -12.92
CA LYS A 14 -5.82 -6.24 -12.13
C LYS A 14 -6.48 -7.54 -12.60
N HIS A 15 -7.79 -7.53 -12.79
CA HIS A 15 -8.57 -8.75 -13.03
C HIS A 15 -8.71 -9.10 -14.51
N ARG A 16 -8.44 -8.16 -15.41
CA ARG A 16 -8.54 -8.33 -16.88
C ARG A 16 -9.90 -8.89 -17.34
N HIS A 17 -10.95 -8.69 -16.54
CA HIS A 17 -12.30 -9.19 -16.79
C HIS A 17 -13.33 -8.33 -16.06
N PHE A 18 -14.31 -7.78 -16.80
CA PHE A 18 -15.31 -6.86 -16.25
C PHE A 18 -16.13 -7.44 -15.09
N GLY A 19 -16.57 -8.71 -15.19
CA GLY A 19 -17.35 -9.36 -14.13
C GLY A 19 -16.53 -9.50 -12.84
N ARG A 20 -15.31 -10.06 -12.91
CA ARG A 20 -14.42 -10.21 -11.74
C ARG A 20 -14.01 -8.86 -11.13
N ALA A 21 -13.79 -7.86 -11.97
CA ALA A 21 -13.49 -6.52 -11.48
C ALA A 21 -14.71 -5.91 -10.74
N ALA A 22 -15.92 -6.14 -11.24
CA ALA A 22 -17.15 -5.67 -10.62
C ALA A 22 -17.40 -6.35 -9.26
N GLU A 23 -17.21 -7.65 -9.19
CA GLU A 23 -17.24 -8.42 -7.94
C GLU A 23 -16.24 -7.88 -6.91
N ALA A 24 -14.99 -7.66 -7.32
CA ALA A 24 -13.96 -7.09 -6.46
C ALA A 24 -14.28 -5.67 -5.95
N CYS A 25 -15.08 -4.91 -6.71
CA CYS A 25 -15.55 -3.57 -6.32
C CYS A 25 -16.94 -3.58 -5.66
N HIS A 26 -17.54 -4.73 -5.43
CA HIS A 26 -18.89 -4.89 -4.85
C HIS A 26 -19.97 -4.11 -5.62
N VAL A 27 -19.91 -4.14 -6.95
CA VAL A 27 -20.87 -3.47 -7.84
C VAL A 27 -21.31 -4.40 -8.97
N SER A 28 -22.37 -4.00 -9.69
CA SER A 28 -22.76 -4.71 -10.91
C SER A 28 -21.80 -4.43 -12.06
N GLN A 29 -21.61 -5.40 -12.95
CA GLN A 29 -20.78 -5.22 -14.14
C GLN A 29 -21.20 -4.02 -15.01
N PRO A 30 -22.50 -3.73 -15.25
CA PRO A 30 -22.92 -2.52 -15.94
C PRO A 30 -22.49 -1.23 -15.25
N ALA A 31 -22.58 -1.17 -13.90
CA ALA A 31 -22.15 -0.01 -13.13
C ALA A 31 -20.65 0.26 -13.26
N LEU A 32 -19.83 -0.79 -13.15
CA LEU A 32 -18.39 -0.67 -13.35
C LEU A 32 -18.05 -0.24 -14.78
N SER A 33 -18.65 -0.88 -15.78
CA SER A 33 -18.40 -0.56 -17.19
C SER A 33 -18.79 0.88 -17.53
N ASN A 34 -19.92 1.36 -17.02
CA ASN A 34 -20.38 2.73 -17.22
C ASN A 34 -19.48 3.74 -16.50
N GLY A 35 -19.06 3.44 -15.27
CA GLY A 35 -18.11 4.30 -14.53
C GLY A 35 -16.78 4.48 -15.28
N ILE A 36 -16.26 3.42 -15.90
CA ILE A 36 -15.04 3.53 -16.72
C ILE A 36 -15.30 4.33 -18.00
N ARG A 37 -16.46 4.15 -18.68
CA ARG A 37 -16.80 4.96 -19.86
C ARG A 37 -16.93 6.45 -19.54
N GLU A 38 -17.50 6.78 -18.39
CA GLU A 38 -17.60 8.17 -17.95
C GLU A 38 -16.22 8.77 -17.70
N LEU A 39 -15.29 8.00 -17.09
CA LEU A 39 -13.91 8.41 -16.91
C LEU A 39 -13.21 8.65 -18.26
N GLU A 40 -13.36 7.74 -19.22
CA GLU A 40 -12.82 7.88 -20.58
C GLU A 40 -13.36 9.13 -21.27
N ARG A 41 -14.67 9.39 -21.16
CA ARG A 41 -15.31 10.57 -21.72
C ARG A 41 -14.81 11.87 -21.10
N GLU A 42 -14.61 11.89 -19.79
CA GLU A 42 -14.12 13.07 -19.07
C GLU A 42 -12.67 13.37 -19.42
N LEU A 43 -11.84 12.33 -19.57
CA LEU A 43 -10.44 12.47 -19.96
C LEU A 43 -10.24 12.67 -21.48
N GLY A 44 -11.27 12.45 -22.28
CA GLY A 44 -11.21 12.57 -23.74
C GLY A 44 -10.36 11.49 -24.42
N ILE A 45 -10.14 10.34 -23.76
CA ILE A 45 -9.32 9.24 -24.29
C ILE A 45 -9.99 7.89 -24.10
N THR A 46 -9.63 6.92 -24.94
CA THR A 46 -10.01 5.53 -24.75
C THR A 46 -8.94 4.81 -23.93
N ILE A 47 -9.32 4.28 -22.78
CA ILE A 47 -8.42 3.55 -21.87
C ILE A 47 -8.50 2.04 -22.11
N VAL A 48 -9.73 1.53 -22.33
CA VAL A 48 -10.01 0.11 -22.40
C VAL A 48 -10.42 -0.28 -23.81
N ARG A 49 -9.66 -1.21 -24.41
CA ARG A 49 -10.07 -1.89 -25.65
C ARG A 49 -11.18 -2.88 -25.31
N ARG A 50 -12.33 -2.69 -25.92
CA ARG A 50 -13.49 -3.56 -25.71
C ARG A 50 -14.20 -3.84 -27.03
N ASN A 51 -14.62 -5.09 -27.23
CA ASN A 51 -15.58 -5.47 -28.23
C ASN A 51 -16.79 -6.05 -27.47
N ARG A 52 -17.08 -7.33 -27.53
CA ARG A 52 -18.09 -7.97 -26.65
C ARG A 52 -17.52 -8.30 -25.26
N SER A 53 -16.19 -8.29 -25.11
CA SER A 53 -15.46 -8.58 -23.87
C SER A 53 -14.26 -7.63 -23.72
N PHE A 54 -13.56 -7.72 -22.61
CA PHE A 54 -12.29 -7.01 -22.36
C PHE A 54 -11.21 -7.54 -23.33
N GLN A 55 -10.61 -6.62 -24.08
CA GLN A 55 -9.57 -6.93 -25.08
C GLN A 55 -8.19 -6.38 -24.70
N GLY A 56 -8.11 -5.66 -23.57
CA GLY A 56 -6.86 -5.08 -23.07
C GLY A 56 -6.97 -3.60 -22.74
N ILE A 57 -5.88 -3.04 -22.29
CA ILE A 57 -5.69 -1.61 -22.06
C ILE A 57 -5.03 -1.00 -23.29
N THR A 58 -5.34 0.25 -23.60
CA THR A 58 -4.64 0.99 -24.67
C THR A 58 -3.29 1.51 -24.14
N PRO A 59 -2.32 1.84 -25.01
CA PRO A 59 -1.06 2.48 -24.58
C PRO A 59 -1.28 3.77 -23.79
N GLU A 60 -2.26 4.58 -24.19
CA GLU A 60 -2.68 5.79 -23.48
C GLU A 60 -3.27 5.43 -22.11
N GLY A 61 -4.08 4.36 -22.06
CA GLY A 61 -4.68 3.83 -20.84
C GLY A 61 -3.64 3.35 -19.84
N GLU A 62 -2.58 2.69 -20.27
CA GLU A 62 -1.50 2.25 -19.38
C GLU A 62 -0.81 3.45 -18.69
N ARG A 63 -0.58 4.54 -19.44
CA ARG A 63 -0.02 5.77 -18.87
C ARG A 63 -0.97 6.38 -17.84
N VAL A 64 -2.26 6.42 -18.13
CA VAL A 64 -3.27 6.94 -17.18
C VAL A 64 -3.37 6.06 -15.94
N ILE A 65 -3.30 4.75 -16.06
CA ILE A 65 -3.33 3.81 -14.92
C ILE A 65 -2.16 4.07 -13.96
N GLN A 66 -0.98 4.42 -14.46
CA GLN A 66 0.16 4.78 -13.60
C GLN A 66 -0.16 6.02 -12.75
N TRP A 67 -0.71 7.07 -13.37
CA TRP A 67 -1.15 8.26 -12.64
C TRP A 67 -2.27 7.97 -11.63
N VAL A 68 -3.23 7.13 -12.03
CA VAL A 68 -4.32 6.72 -11.13
C VAL A 68 -3.78 5.98 -9.90
N ARG A 69 -2.80 5.10 -10.07
CA ARG A 69 -2.14 4.41 -8.94
C ARG A 69 -1.49 5.40 -7.98
N GLN A 70 -0.74 6.38 -8.49
CA GLN A 70 -0.11 7.43 -7.67
C GLN A 70 -1.17 8.25 -6.91
N MET A 71 -2.24 8.66 -7.58
CA MET A 71 -3.34 9.40 -6.94
C MET A 71 -3.99 8.61 -5.80
N LEU A 72 -4.27 7.32 -6.00
CA LEU A 72 -4.86 6.48 -4.97
C LEU A 72 -3.91 6.25 -3.80
N THR A 73 -2.62 6.09 -4.04
CA THR A 73 -1.59 6.01 -2.99
C THR A 73 -1.53 7.32 -2.20
N SER A 74 -1.52 8.47 -2.87
CA SER A 74 -1.52 9.78 -2.19
C SER A 74 -2.80 10.01 -1.39
N LEU A 75 -3.95 9.54 -1.90
CA LEU A 75 -5.22 9.62 -1.18
C LEU A 75 -5.20 8.75 0.09
N GLU A 76 -4.60 7.58 0.03
CA GLU A 76 -4.45 6.73 1.20
C GLU A 76 -3.51 7.36 2.22
N GLY A 77 -2.39 7.95 1.80
CA GLY A 77 -1.51 8.74 2.66
C GLY A 77 -2.24 9.90 3.34
N LEU A 78 -3.08 10.64 2.59
CA LEU A 78 -3.92 11.70 3.16
C LEU A 78 -4.88 11.16 4.23
N ARG A 79 -5.50 10.01 4.00
CA ARG A 79 -6.40 9.38 4.99
C ARG A 79 -5.66 8.94 6.24
N GLN A 80 -4.47 8.38 6.08
CA GLN A 80 -3.60 8.00 7.19
C GLN A 80 -3.21 9.23 8.01
N GLU A 81 -2.75 10.30 7.36
CA GLU A 81 -2.40 11.57 8.03
C GLU A 81 -3.59 12.16 8.79
N ALA A 82 -4.75 12.22 8.15
CA ALA A 82 -5.98 12.69 8.81
C ALA A 82 -6.40 11.77 9.97
N GLY A 83 -6.10 10.47 9.89
CA GLY A 83 -6.29 9.50 10.97
C GLY A 83 -5.36 9.78 12.16
N LEU A 84 -4.09 10.06 11.88
CA LEU A 84 -3.09 10.43 12.90
C LEU A 84 -3.46 11.74 13.64
N ILE A 85 -4.01 12.70 12.92
CA ILE A 85 -4.49 13.96 13.52
C ILE A 85 -5.71 13.75 14.43
N ARG A 86 -6.56 12.77 14.13
CA ARG A 86 -7.83 12.52 14.82
C ARG A 86 -7.78 11.51 15.96
N SER A 87 -6.80 10.61 15.94
CA SER A 87 -6.72 9.53 16.92
C SER A 87 -5.27 9.27 17.30
N VAL A 88 -5.03 9.00 18.57
CA VAL A 88 -3.78 8.36 19.00
C VAL A 88 -3.63 7.08 18.19
N PRO A 89 -2.50 6.84 17.51
CA PRO A 89 -2.29 5.65 16.71
C PRO A 89 -2.57 4.38 17.53
N LYS A 90 -3.54 3.60 17.09
CA LYS A 90 -3.84 2.28 17.64
C LYS A 90 -3.28 1.26 16.66
N GLY A 91 -2.53 0.30 17.17
CA GLY A 91 -2.01 -0.74 16.31
C GLY A 91 -1.02 -1.63 17.01
N HIS A 92 -0.41 -2.50 16.23
CA HIS A 92 0.67 -3.37 16.66
C HIS A 92 1.89 -3.09 15.78
N LEU A 93 3.05 -2.87 16.42
CA LEU A 93 4.33 -2.66 15.76
C LEU A 93 5.27 -3.79 16.17
N ALA A 94 5.61 -4.64 15.22
CA ALA A 94 6.60 -5.70 15.41
C ALA A 94 7.98 -5.26 14.91
N ILE A 95 8.98 -5.35 15.78
CA ILE A 95 10.35 -4.90 15.55
C ILE A 95 11.31 -6.08 15.70
N GLY A 96 12.07 -6.36 14.65
CA GLY A 96 13.21 -7.30 14.73
C GLY A 96 14.49 -6.56 15.10
N VAL A 97 15.23 -7.02 16.08
CA VAL A 97 16.49 -6.39 16.50
C VAL A 97 17.61 -7.43 16.56
N ILE A 98 18.82 -7.05 16.15
CA ILE A 98 19.97 -7.89 16.42
C ILE A 98 20.26 -7.92 17.93
N PRO A 99 20.81 -9.02 18.48
CA PRO A 99 21.02 -9.16 19.94
C PRO A 99 21.79 -8.00 20.56
N THR A 100 22.78 -7.47 19.85
CA THR A 100 23.61 -6.34 20.31
C THR A 100 22.86 -5.00 20.41
N ALA A 101 21.73 -4.85 19.71
CA ALA A 101 20.90 -3.65 19.73
C ALA A 101 19.69 -3.75 20.69
N GLY A 102 19.54 -4.85 21.43
CA GLY A 102 18.40 -5.09 22.31
C GLY A 102 18.21 -4.01 23.38
N HIS A 103 19.31 -3.47 23.94
CA HIS A 103 19.25 -2.39 24.92
C HIS A 103 18.69 -1.09 24.31
N ALA A 104 19.16 -0.71 23.12
CA ALA A 104 18.67 0.47 22.42
C ALA A 104 17.17 0.32 22.06
N ALA A 105 16.77 -0.86 21.61
CA ALA A 105 15.36 -1.15 21.32
C ALA A 105 14.47 -1.05 22.57
N SER A 106 14.96 -1.48 23.73
CA SER A 106 14.23 -1.35 24.99
C SER A 106 14.02 0.10 25.40
N LEU A 107 15.04 0.96 25.25
CA LEU A 107 14.94 2.39 25.52
C LEU A 107 13.95 3.08 24.57
N LEU A 108 14.03 2.78 23.28
CA LEU A 108 13.08 3.29 22.28
C LEU A 108 11.65 2.88 22.61
N SER A 109 11.43 1.61 22.95
CA SER A 109 10.11 1.10 23.32
C SER A 109 9.53 1.80 24.56
N ALA A 110 10.37 2.12 25.54
CA ALA A 110 9.96 2.87 26.73
C ALA A 110 9.51 4.30 26.38
N GLN A 111 10.28 5.03 25.57
CA GLN A 111 9.94 6.38 25.11
C GLN A 111 8.64 6.40 24.25
N TYR A 112 8.52 5.46 23.31
CA TYR A 112 7.33 5.38 22.46
C TYR A 112 6.07 5.04 23.27
N ARG A 113 6.17 4.26 24.32
CA ARG A 113 5.01 3.96 25.20
C ARG A 113 4.45 5.19 25.91
N GLU A 114 5.29 6.17 26.22
CA GLU A 114 4.87 7.45 26.78
C GLU A 114 4.14 8.32 25.73
N ILE A 115 4.64 8.33 24.50
CA ILE A 115 4.12 9.16 23.41
C ILE A 115 2.88 8.53 22.77
N LEU A 116 2.88 7.20 22.62
CA LEU A 116 1.86 6.42 21.91
C LEU A 116 1.32 5.28 22.79
N PRO A 117 0.61 5.56 23.87
CA PRO A 117 0.20 4.54 24.86
C PRO A 117 -0.78 3.49 24.30
N GLN A 118 -1.40 3.75 23.15
CA GLN A 118 -2.33 2.82 22.50
C GLN A 118 -1.67 1.96 21.39
N LEU A 119 -0.36 2.13 21.16
CA LEU A 119 0.41 1.29 20.25
C LEU A 119 1.02 0.12 21.03
N SER A 120 0.62 -1.10 20.69
CA SER A 120 1.31 -2.29 21.20
C SER A 120 2.60 -2.51 20.41
N MET A 121 3.68 -2.81 21.12
CA MET A 121 4.98 -3.06 20.49
C MET A 121 5.48 -4.46 20.88
N GLU A 122 5.92 -5.20 19.88
CA GLU A 122 6.61 -6.48 20.03
C GLU A 122 8.06 -6.32 19.55
N VAL A 123 9.02 -6.68 20.39
CA VAL A 123 10.45 -6.64 20.04
C VAL A 123 11.01 -8.05 20.09
N ALA A 124 11.46 -8.55 18.95
CA ALA A 124 12.05 -9.88 18.82
C ALA A 124 13.56 -9.78 18.52
N ALA A 125 14.37 -10.46 19.34
CA ALA A 125 15.80 -10.60 19.05
C ALA A 125 16.00 -11.65 17.96
N LEU A 126 16.53 -11.24 16.82
CA LEU A 126 16.64 -12.05 15.60
C LEU A 126 18.02 -11.88 14.97
N SER A 127 18.43 -12.85 14.16
CA SER A 127 19.62 -12.70 13.30
C SER A 127 19.33 -11.78 12.13
N THR A 128 20.35 -11.12 11.58
CA THR A 128 20.21 -10.25 10.40
C THR A 128 19.48 -10.92 9.23
N PRO A 129 19.79 -12.17 8.81
CA PRO A 129 19.04 -12.83 7.74
C PRO A 129 17.57 -13.02 8.05
N GLU A 130 17.24 -13.32 9.31
CA GLU A 130 15.84 -13.51 9.73
C GLU A 130 15.08 -12.18 9.77
N ILE A 131 15.71 -11.09 10.20
CA ILE A 131 15.12 -9.75 10.14
C ILE A 131 14.79 -9.38 8.70
N LEU A 132 15.73 -9.51 7.76
CA LEU A 132 15.52 -9.19 6.35
C LEU A 132 14.42 -10.06 5.73
N LYS A 133 14.37 -11.34 6.08
CA LYS A 133 13.31 -12.25 5.63
C LYS A 133 11.94 -11.81 6.12
N ARG A 134 11.81 -11.47 7.40
CA ARG A 134 10.53 -11.07 8.02
C ARG A 134 10.08 -9.66 7.61
N LEU A 135 11.00 -8.74 7.31
CA LEU A 135 10.68 -7.47 6.67
C LEU A 135 10.06 -7.69 5.29
N LYS A 136 10.66 -8.58 4.49
CA LYS A 136 10.17 -8.91 3.15
C LYS A 136 8.79 -9.58 3.18
N SER A 137 8.52 -10.44 4.15
CA SER A 137 7.20 -11.07 4.34
C SER A 137 6.21 -10.18 5.09
N GLN A 138 6.63 -8.99 5.54
CA GLN A 138 5.82 -8.06 6.34
C GLN A 138 5.37 -8.60 7.71
N ASP A 139 6.04 -9.64 8.21
CA ASP A 139 5.81 -10.17 9.56
C ASP A 139 6.33 -9.22 10.65
N ILE A 140 7.31 -8.37 10.31
CA ILE A 140 7.77 -7.24 11.12
C ILE A 140 7.79 -5.98 10.26
N GLN A 141 7.57 -4.81 10.89
CA GLN A 141 7.52 -3.53 10.22
C GLN A 141 8.84 -2.76 10.30
N LEU A 142 9.65 -3.04 11.32
CA LEU A 142 10.95 -2.40 11.53
C LEU A 142 12.05 -3.43 11.81
N GLY A 143 13.26 -3.10 11.38
CA GLY A 143 14.47 -3.86 11.68
C GLY A 143 15.57 -2.97 12.22
N ILE A 144 16.16 -3.31 13.37
CA ILE A 144 17.34 -2.63 13.90
C ILE A 144 18.54 -3.56 13.70
N LEU A 145 19.42 -3.17 12.79
CA LEU A 145 20.59 -3.95 12.38
C LEU A 145 21.74 -3.03 11.91
N TYR A 146 22.90 -3.58 11.60
CA TYR A 146 24.00 -2.78 11.07
C TYR A 146 23.74 -2.35 9.62
N ASP A 147 24.06 -1.09 9.28
CA ASP A 147 23.86 -0.48 7.95
C ASP A 147 24.46 -1.29 6.80
N ARG A 148 25.66 -1.84 7.01
CA ARG A 148 26.37 -2.68 6.03
C ARG A 148 25.59 -3.93 5.62
N SER A 149 24.62 -4.33 6.41
CA SER A 149 23.80 -5.52 6.16
C SER A 149 22.65 -5.28 5.17
N VAL A 150 22.34 -4.02 4.85
CA VAL A 150 21.20 -3.60 4.02
C VAL A 150 21.63 -2.97 2.69
N ALA A 151 22.91 -2.93 2.37
CA ALA A 151 23.42 -2.36 1.12
C ALA A 151 22.78 -3.06 -0.11
N GLY A 152 22.03 -2.30 -0.91
CA GLY A 152 21.35 -2.81 -2.12
C GLY A 152 19.95 -3.42 -1.90
N ALA A 153 19.37 -3.28 -0.74
CA ALA A 153 18.01 -3.73 -0.46
C ALA A 153 16.97 -2.61 -0.70
N ASP A 154 15.74 -3.00 -1.11
CA ASP A 154 14.61 -2.09 -1.31
C ASP A 154 13.95 -1.70 0.03
N TYR A 155 14.72 -1.13 0.95
CA TYR A 155 14.24 -0.67 2.26
C TYR A 155 14.58 0.81 2.47
N ASP A 156 13.68 1.52 3.14
CA ASP A 156 13.97 2.84 3.67
C ASP A 156 14.90 2.69 4.89
N VAL A 157 16.11 3.22 4.79
CA VAL A 157 17.12 3.15 5.83
C VAL A 157 17.23 4.50 6.53
N LEU A 158 17.05 4.48 7.85
CA LEU A 158 17.32 5.62 8.72
C LEU A 158 18.67 5.38 9.41
N PRO A 159 19.61 6.35 9.36
CA PRO A 159 20.92 6.23 9.98
C PRO A 159 20.87 6.29 11.50
#